data_b56ff246153fc9288de548bbcab0d14b
#
_entry.id   b56ff246153fc9288de548bbcab0d14b
#
_cell.length_a   1.000
_cell.length_b   1.000
_cell.length_c   1.000
_cell.angle_alpha   90.00
_cell.angle_beta   90.00
_cell.angle_gamma   90.00
#
_symmetry.space_group_name_H-M   'P 1'
#
loop_
_entity.id
_entity.type
_entity.pdbx_description
1 polymer ?
#
loop_
_entity_poly.entity_id
_entity_poly.type
_entity_poly.pdbx_seq_one_letter_code
_entity_poly.pdbx_strand_id
1 'polypeptide(L)'
;MKQAEHPPATAGASIAAEYSLALIDQLARIDRSRSKEEMDELVYRLLSLIGEAMQSDRVFLFERLEGTAEAYCNTFEWCANGVAPQIDNLTEIFPSDMPYWLEVFGRGETIVIPNIEDVKTQMLSEYELLKAQSIRSEIAVPVFYRGSLSGFFGLDNPQRTLTDNKLRLLAFVGGHLGSARENLRMLTLLEEKQKSLEQNLQAVKLEQQILKVLCKDSTSVYRVDLMNDRAEIVKIEEHSNSAGDLLPHGQELFSYAEAVEHYYHKCVLKESALDFLQFLDAENLRTKDRVSRRYQSVPNAIGNIYFEVRANRVQQTETSFQILLDFRSVDEIVREEREHQHALETALTESRMSYEVISAISKIYYMIYRIDLRTGYYEEVASERQMHRLTGHSGRASVHMSEMSKQSIVAGVSALC
;
A
#
# COMPACT_ATOMS: atom_id res chain seq x y z
N MET A 1 70.96 -10.45 53.96
CA MET A 1 69.60 -10.98 53.90
C MET A 1 68.61 -9.79 53.68
N LYS A 2 68.18 -9.56 52.50
CA LYS A 2 67.07 -8.61 52.19
C LYS A 2 65.81 -9.44 52.00
N GLN A 3 64.85 -9.29 52.88
CA GLN A 3 63.51 -9.84 52.75
C GLN A 3 62.85 -9.22 51.50
N ALA A 4 62.40 -10.06 50.60
CA ALA A 4 61.51 -9.63 49.53
C ALA A 4 60.14 -9.39 50.13
N GLU A 5 59.71 -8.13 50.17
CA GLU A 5 58.36 -7.77 50.52
C GLU A 5 57.41 -8.30 49.40
N HIS A 6 56.55 -9.23 49.76
CA HIS A 6 55.40 -9.59 48.92
C HIS A 6 54.45 -8.37 48.86
N PRO A 7 53.93 -7.99 47.69
CA PRO A 7 52.90 -6.96 47.61
C PRO A 7 51.65 -7.43 48.36
N PRO A 8 50.95 -6.57 49.07
CA PRO A 8 49.83 -6.93 49.92
C PRO A 8 48.68 -7.52 49.08
N ALA A 9 48.13 -8.64 49.54
CA ALA A 9 46.99 -9.38 48.95
C ALA A 9 45.73 -8.50 48.73
N THR A 10 45.66 -7.34 49.39
CA THR A 10 44.58 -6.35 49.30
C THR A 10 44.53 -5.60 47.95
N ALA A 11 45.66 -5.37 47.28
CA ALA A 11 45.68 -4.65 46.00
C ALA A 11 45.08 -5.47 44.85
N GLY A 12 45.34 -6.76 44.81
CA GLY A 12 44.79 -7.69 43.81
C GLY A 12 43.28 -7.88 43.93
N ALA A 13 42.76 -7.90 45.15
CA ALA A 13 41.33 -8.00 45.43
C ALA A 13 40.57 -6.74 45.06
N SER A 14 41.17 -5.54 45.24
CA SER A 14 40.58 -4.25 44.84
C SER A 14 40.47 -4.13 43.33
N ILE A 15 41.50 -4.49 42.57
CA ILE A 15 41.51 -4.46 41.13
C ILE A 15 40.48 -5.45 40.53
N ALA A 16 40.36 -6.67 41.08
CA ALA A 16 39.37 -7.64 40.62
C ALA A 16 37.92 -7.18 40.87
N ALA A 17 37.65 -6.50 41.98
CA ALA A 17 36.34 -5.91 42.27
C ALA A 17 35.99 -4.75 41.33
N GLU A 18 36.96 -3.90 41.01
CA GLU A 18 36.80 -2.76 40.10
C GLU A 18 36.45 -3.23 38.67
N TYR A 19 37.16 -4.24 38.13
CA TYR A 19 36.79 -4.85 36.84
C TYR A 19 35.41 -5.50 36.86
N SER A 20 35.02 -6.15 37.94
CA SER A 20 33.70 -6.76 38.04
C SER A 20 32.57 -5.73 37.99
N LEU A 21 32.76 -4.57 38.65
CA LEU A 21 31.81 -3.48 38.63
C LEU A 21 31.73 -2.83 37.23
N ALA A 22 32.88 -2.62 36.57
CA ALA A 22 32.92 -2.09 35.21
C ALA A 22 32.20 -3.02 34.21
N LEU A 23 32.34 -4.33 34.31
CA LEU A 23 31.62 -5.29 33.49
C LEU A 23 30.12 -5.23 33.73
N ILE A 24 29.66 -5.15 34.97
CA ILE A 24 28.23 -5.03 35.30
C ILE A 24 27.65 -3.72 34.76
N ASP A 25 28.34 -2.59 34.89
CA ASP A 25 27.91 -1.31 34.33
C ASP A 25 27.82 -1.38 32.80
N GLN A 26 28.80 -2.01 32.15
CA GLN A 26 28.79 -2.18 30.70
C GLN A 26 27.63 -3.04 30.23
N LEU A 27 27.33 -4.16 30.92
CA LEU A 27 26.16 -4.99 30.62
C LEU A 27 24.83 -4.22 30.78
N ALA A 28 24.72 -3.42 31.84
CA ALA A 28 23.54 -2.59 32.06
C ALA A 28 23.37 -1.49 31.00
N ARG A 29 24.44 -1.03 30.36
CA ARG A 29 24.37 -0.12 29.19
C ARG A 29 23.93 -0.87 27.94
N ILE A 30 24.45 -2.06 27.71
CA ILE A 30 24.06 -2.94 26.61
C ILE A 30 22.55 -3.20 26.62
N ASP A 31 21.96 -3.48 27.79
CA ASP A 31 20.52 -3.67 27.95
C ASP A 31 19.67 -2.43 27.62
N ARG A 32 20.23 -1.25 27.74
CA ARG A 32 19.52 0.00 27.48
C ARG A 32 19.74 0.53 26.07
N SER A 33 20.62 -0.09 25.29
CA SER A 33 20.91 0.34 23.92
C SER A 33 19.64 0.23 23.05
N ARG A 34 19.47 1.19 22.15
CA ARG A 34 18.28 1.27 21.30
C ARG A 34 18.61 1.24 19.82
N SER A 35 19.88 1.25 19.46
CA SER A 35 20.32 1.10 18.09
C SER A 35 21.40 0.02 17.99
N LYS A 36 21.55 -0.50 16.77
CA LYS A 36 22.57 -1.51 16.48
C LYS A 36 23.97 -0.93 16.66
N GLU A 37 24.19 0.29 16.19
CA GLU A 37 25.49 1.00 16.26
C GLU A 37 25.91 1.22 17.72
N GLU A 38 25.00 1.66 18.57
CA GLU A 38 25.24 1.84 20.00
C GLU A 38 25.56 0.48 20.68
N MET A 39 24.79 -0.53 20.36
CA MET A 39 25.01 -1.90 20.86
C MET A 39 26.39 -2.42 20.45
N ASP A 40 26.75 -2.29 19.18
CA ASP A 40 28.00 -2.79 18.63
C ASP A 40 29.22 -2.10 19.30
N GLU A 41 29.16 -0.79 19.55
CA GLU A 41 30.19 -0.06 20.30
C GLU A 41 30.29 -0.54 21.75
N LEU A 42 29.16 -0.78 22.41
CA LEU A 42 29.12 -1.27 23.79
C LEU A 42 29.64 -2.70 23.90
N VAL A 43 29.34 -3.57 22.92
CA VAL A 43 29.89 -4.95 22.86
C VAL A 43 31.39 -4.90 22.70
N TYR A 44 31.92 -4.10 21.78
CA TYR A 44 33.36 -3.95 21.59
C TYR A 44 34.07 -3.49 22.89
N ARG A 45 33.50 -2.52 23.61
CA ARG A 45 34.02 -2.08 24.91
C ARG A 45 33.96 -3.17 25.96
N LEU A 46 32.91 -4.00 25.97
CA LEU A 46 32.82 -5.16 26.85
C LEU A 46 33.97 -6.16 26.60
N LEU A 47 34.22 -6.48 25.30
CA LEU A 47 35.31 -7.38 24.91
C LEU A 47 36.66 -6.81 25.32
N SER A 48 36.88 -5.50 25.15
CA SER A 48 38.15 -4.86 25.58
C SER A 48 38.37 -4.92 27.09
N LEU A 49 37.34 -4.68 27.92
CA LEU A 49 37.39 -4.83 29.35
C LEU A 49 37.76 -6.24 29.79
N ILE A 50 37.15 -7.25 29.12
CA ILE A 50 37.47 -8.67 29.41
C ILE A 50 38.91 -8.97 29.03
N GLY A 51 39.35 -8.55 27.84
CA GLY A 51 40.71 -8.79 27.35
C GLY A 51 41.77 -8.19 28.24
N GLU A 52 41.60 -6.94 28.65
CA GLU A 52 42.49 -6.26 29.58
C GLU A 52 42.49 -6.96 30.98
N ALA A 53 41.30 -7.30 31.48
CA ALA A 53 41.17 -7.96 32.79
C ALA A 53 41.83 -9.35 32.84
N MET A 54 41.74 -10.10 31.72
CA MET A 54 42.29 -11.44 31.58
C MET A 54 43.71 -11.47 31.00
N GLN A 55 44.19 -10.34 30.52
CA GLN A 55 45.46 -10.19 29.78
C GLN A 55 45.53 -11.18 28.61
N SER A 56 44.47 -11.22 27.83
CA SER A 56 44.31 -12.09 26.66
C SER A 56 44.91 -11.46 25.41
N ASP A 57 45.34 -12.29 24.46
CA ASP A 57 45.78 -11.80 23.14
C ASP A 57 44.59 -11.28 22.35
N ARG A 58 43.46 -12.02 22.34
CA ARG A 58 42.21 -11.64 21.68
C ARG A 58 41.02 -11.97 22.53
N VAL A 59 39.92 -11.25 22.35
CA VAL A 59 38.57 -11.60 22.82
C VAL A 59 37.64 -11.43 21.64
N PHE A 60 36.86 -12.44 21.34
CA PHE A 60 36.02 -12.51 20.15
C PHE A 60 34.58 -12.93 20.48
N LEU A 61 33.65 -12.57 19.60
CA LEU A 61 32.27 -13.04 19.63
C LEU A 61 31.91 -13.63 18.27
N PHE A 62 31.55 -14.91 18.26
CA PHE A 62 30.92 -15.56 17.13
C PHE A 62 29.41 -15.56 17.28
N GLU A 63 28.71 -15.22 16.22
CA GLU A 63 27.26 -15.27 16.15
C GLU A 63 26.81 -16.22 15.03
N ARG A 64 25.70 -16.90 15.25
CA ARG A 64 25.10 -17.76 14.24
C ARG A 64 24.58 -16.90 13.09
N LEU A 65 24.96 -17.26 11.86
CA LEU A 65 24.47 -16.62 10.64
C LEU A 65 23.00 -16.98 10.41
N GLU A 66 22.25 -15.99 9.95
CA GLU A 66 20.87 -16.21 9.53
C GLU A 66 20.82 -16.69 8.09
N GLY A 67 19.97 -17.67 7.80
CA GLY A 67 19.76 -18.18 6.44
C GLY A 67 19.89 -19.69 6.33
N THR A 68 20.37 -20.14 5.20
CA THR A 68 20.36 -21.55 4.78
C THR A 68 21.48 -22.42 5.37
N ALA A 69 22.54 -21.83 5.88
CA ALA A 69 23.68 -22.55 6.44
C ALA A 69 23.73 -22.38 7.96
N GLU A 70 23.88 -23.48 8.70
CA GLU A 70 24.17 -23.43 10.12
C GLU A 70 25.65 -23.08 10.35
N ALA A 71 26.03 -21.86 10.01
CA ALA A 71 27.40 -21.36 10.16
C ALA A 71 27.48 -20.29 11.25
N TYR A 72 28.67 -20.09 11.79
CA TYR A 72 29.00 -19.04 12.76
C TYR A 72 29.99 -18.07 12.12
N CYS A 73 29.88 -16.79 12.43
CA CYS A 73 30.74 -15.72 11.94
C CYS A 73 31.36 -14.99 13.14
N ASN A 74 32.64 -14.68 13.07
CA ASN A 74 33.28 -13.76 14.00
C ASN A 74 32.76 -12.33 13.75
N THR A 75 31.88 -11.85 14.59
CA THR A 75 31.20 -10.54 14.43
C THR A 75 31.90 -9.42 15.19
N PHE A 76 32.59 -9.75 16.26
CA PHE A 76 33.36 -8.81 17.06
C PHE A 76 34.66 -9.42 17.53
N GLU A 77 35.73 -8.65 17.44
CA GLU A 77 37.05 -9.03 17.92
C GLU A 77 37.75 -7.81 18.52
N TRP A 78 38.27 -7.98 19.73
CA TRP A 78 39.23 -7.08 20.36
C TRP A 78 40.59 -7.78 20.39
N CYS A 79 41.64 -7.07 19.99
CA CYS A 79 43.02 -7.56 20.01
C CYS A 79 43.89 -6.72 20.93
N ALA A 80 44.75 -7.37 21.68
CA ALA A 80 45.79 -6.73 22.47
C ALA A 80 46.81 -6.04 21.48
N ASN A 81 47.52 -5.06 22.00
CA ASN A 81 48.50 -4.33 21.19
C ASN A 81 49.57 -5.27 20.58
N GLY A 82 49.71 -5.25 19.28
CA GLY A 82 50.66 -6.08 18.53
C GLY A 82 50.14 -7.48 18.13
N VAL A 83 48.89 -7.81 18.46
CA VAL A 83 48.22 -9.04 18.04
C VAL A 83 47.43 -8.79 16.73
N ALA A 84 47.65 -9.66 15.75
CA ALA A 84 46.96 -9.55 14.45
C ALA A 84 45.50 -10.03 14.58
N PRO A 85 44.54 -9.26 14.02
CA PRO A 85 43.13 -9.66 14.02
C PRO A 85 42.87 -10.87 13.11
N GLN A 86 41.84 -11.64 13.42
CA GLN A 86 41.41 -12.80 12.63
C GLN A 86 39.96 -12.67 12.15
N ILE A 87 39.29 -11.58 12.47
CA ILE A 87 37.88 -11.36 12.15
C ILE A 87 37.56 -11.55 10.67
N ASP A 88 38.44 -11.08 9.77
CA ASP A 88 38.27 -11.20 8.31
C ASP A 88 38.51 -12.63 7.78
N ASN A 89 39.19 -13.47 8.56
CA ASN A 89 39.54 -14.86 8.20
C ASN A 89 38.47 -15.85 8.72
N LEU A 90 37.62 -15.45 9.66
CA LEU A 90 36.67 -16.31 10.39
C LEU A 90 35.23 -15.89 10.12
N THR A 91 34.91 -15.66 8.84
CA THR A 91 33.59 -15.18 8.41
C THR A 91 32.53 -16.27 8.33
N GLU A 92 32.96 -17.53 8.13
CA GLU A 92 32.07 -18.70 8.09
C GLU A 92 32.77 -19.91 8.71
N ILE A 93 32.29 -20.34 9.87
CA ILE A 93 32.73 -21.57 10.56
C ILE A 93 31.52 -22.51 10.64
N PHE A 94 31.65 -23.67 10.05
CA PHE A 94 30.56 -24.64 10.01
C PHE A 94 30.58 -25.58 11.22
N PRO A 95 29.46 -26.20 11.58
CA PRO A 95 29.40 -27.23 12.63
C PRO A 95 30.39 -28.36 12.44
N SER A 96 30.72 -28.71 11.18
CA SER A 96 31.74 -29.71 10.85
C SER A 96 33.17 -29.34 11.26
N ASP A 97 33.43 -28.05 11.44
CA ASP A 97 34.76 -27.53 11.79
C ASP A 97 34.97 -27.48 13.30
N MET A 98 33.89 -27.56 14.08
CA MET A 98 33.95 -27.50 15.54
C MET A 98 32.99 -28.50 16.23
N PRO A 99 33.00 -29.78 15.86
CA PRO A 99 32.05 -30.77 16.37
C PRO A 99 32.13 -30.97 17.87
N TYR A 100 33.33 -30.99 18.44
CA TYR A 100 33.54 -31.15 19.89
C TYR A 100 32.99 -29.93 20.67
N TRP A 101 33.25 -28.73 20.18
CA TRP A 101 32.75 -27.52 20.82
C TRP A 101 31.23 -27.48 20.86
N LEU A 102 30.58 -27.85 19.78
CA LEU A 102 29.12 -27.88 19.72
C LEU A 102 28.52 -28.92 20.67
N GLU A 103 29.20 -30.07 20.86
CA GLU A 103 28.79 -31.06 21.85
C GLU A 103 28.88 -30.49 23.27
N VAL A 104 29.99 -29.84 23.62
CA VAL A 104 30.21 -29.21 24.93
C VAL A 104 29.20 -28.05 25.11
N PHE A 105 29.02 -27.18 24.16
CA PHE A 105 28.07 -26.10 24.20
C PHE A 105 26.62 -26.62 24.33
N GLY A 106 26.28 -27.70 23.65
CA GLY A 106 24.96 -28.34 23.76
C GLY A 106 24.59 -28.76 25.18
N ARG A 107 25.60 -29.03 26.05
CA ARG A 107 25.43 -29.28 27.48
C ARG A 107 25.43 -28.02 28.35
N GLY A 108 25.60 -26.82 27.72
CA GLY A 108 25.70 -25.54 28.41
C GLY A 108 27.04 -25.33 29.13
N GLU A 109 28.06 -26.10 28.76
CA GLU A 109 29.37 -26.08 29.37
C GLU A 109 30.33 -25.11 28.66
N THR A 110 31.24 -24.51 29.41
CA THR A 110 32.31 -23.65 28.90
C THR A 110 33.53 -24.50 28.53
N ILE A 111 34.13 -24.24 27.40
CA ILE A 111 35.38 -24.86 26.98
C ILE A 111 36.54 -24.12 27.64
N VAL A 112 37.43 -24.87 28.25
CA VAL A 112 38.65 -24.37 28.85
C VAL A 112 39.81 -25.26 28.44
N ILE A 113 40.72 -24.71 27.62
CA ILE A 113 41.90 -25.38 27.08
C ILE A 113 43.15 -24.66 27.57
N PRO A 114 43.80 -25.19 28.65
CA PRO A 114 44.99 -24.56 29.18
C PRO A 114 46.18 -24.67 28.23
N ASN A 115 46.24 -25.75 27.42
CA ASN A 115 47.23 -25.94 26.36
C ASN A 115 46.61 -26.77 25.25
N ILE A 116 46.62 -26.23 24.02
CA ILE A 116 45.99 -26.89 22.86
C ILE A 116 46.67 -28.21 22.47
N GLU A 117 47.96 -28.39 22.80
CA GLU A 117 48.68 -29.64 22.48
C GLU A 117 48.11 -30.82 23.29
N ASP A 118 47.51 -30.57 24.44
CA ASP A 118 46.98 -31.65 25.34
C ASP A 118 45.65 -32.20 24.78
N VAL A 119 44.97 -31.47 23.94
CA VAL A 119 43.60 -31.80 23.41
C VAL A 119 43.62 -32.22 21.94
N LYS A 120 44.78 -32.28 21.30
CA LYS A 120 44.96 -32.58 19.88
C LYS A 120 44.22 -33.84 19.41
N THR A 121 44.27 -34.91 20.20
CA THR A 121 43.64 -36.19 19.84
C THR A 121 42.13 -36.23 20.10
N GLN A 122 41.63 -35.34 20.92
CA GLN A 122 40.24 -35.28 21.32
C GLN A 122 39.41 -34.40 20.39
N MET A 123 40.00 -33.34 19.84
CA MET A 123 39.32 -32.30 19.04
C MET A 123 40.24 -31.85 17.88
N LEU A 124 40.48 -32.77 16.93
CA LEU A 124 41.46 -32.53 15.85
C LEU A 124 41.09 -31.37 14.95
N SER A 125 39.82 -31.21 14.58
CA SER A 125 39.36 -30.12 13.69
C SER A 125 39.61 -28.77 14.34
N GLU A 126 39.17 -28.62 15.58
CA GLU A 126 39.33 -27.38 16.35
C GLU A 126 40.81 -27.10 16.64
N TYR A 127 41.62 -28.15 16.93
CA TYR A 127 43.06 -28.01 17.15
C TYR A 127 43.75 -27.40 15.97
N GLU A 128 43.46 -27.87 14.75
CA GLU A 128 44.08 -27.32 13.53
C GLU A 128 43.66 -25.83 13.31
N LEU A 129 42.39 -25.47 13.60
CA LEU A 129 41.95 -24.11 13.56
C LEU A 129 42.67 -23.20 14.54
N LEU A 130 42.79 -23.64 15.80
CA LEU A 130 43.46 -22.87 16.86
C LEU A 130 44.97 -22.74 16.59
N LYS A 131 45.60 -23.81 16.11
CA LYS A 131 47.00 -23.81 15.81
C LYS A 131 47.37 -22.89 14.64
N ALA A 132 46.52 -22.83 13.60
CA ALA A 132 46.72 -21.96 12.48
C ALA A 132 46.70 -20.46 12.89
N GLN A 133 46.04 -20.14 13.97
CA GLN A 133 45.96 -18.79 14.53
C GLN A 133 47.01 -18.50 15.62
N SER A 134 47.94 -19.41 15.84
CA SER A 134 48.96 -19.30 16.90
C SER A 134 48.40 -19.28 18.33
N ILE A 135 47.22 -19.86 18.52
CA ILE A 135 46.59 -19.99 19.84
C ILE A 135 47.28 -21.11 20.63
N ARG A 136 47.52 -20.89 21.89
CA ARG A 136 48.15 -21.84 22.81
C ARG A 136 47.21 -22.31 23.89
N SER A 137 46.31 -21.44 24.31
CA SER A 137 45.28 -21.70 25.28
C SER A 137 44.00 -20.95 24.91
N GLU A 138 42.86 -21.48 25.27
CA GLU A 138 41.54 -20.99 24.85
C GLU A 138 40.50 -21.09 25.96
N ILE A 139 39.63 -20.12 26.03
CA ILE A 139 38.39 -20.19 26.80
C ILE A 139 37.26 -19.81 25.81
N ALA A 140 36.28 -20.70 25.63
CA ALA A 140 35.10 -20.39 24.85
C ALA A 140 33.81 -20.65 25.64
N VAL A 141 32.96 -19.65 25.67
CA VAL A 141 31.72 -19.60 26.48
C VAL A 141 30.52 -19.57 25.53
N PRO A 142 29.57 -20.50 25.64
CA PRO A 142 28.39 -20.48 24.80
C PRO A 142 27.48 -19.30 25.13
N VAL A 143 26.88 -18.75 24.10
CA VAL A 143 25.88 -17.68 24.15
C VAL A 143 24.54 -18.26 23.76
N PHE A 144 23.61 -18.32 24.73
CA PHE A 144 22.27 -18.85 24.49
C PHE A 144 21.22 -17.79 24.47
N TYR A 145 20.22 -18.00 23.61
CA TYR A 145 18.97 -17.27 23.63
C TYR A 145 17.79 -18.26 23.60
N ARG A 146 16.90 -18.17 24.60
CA ARG A 146 15.74 -19.08 24.75
C ARG A 146 16.06 -20.56 24.61
N GLY A 147 17.21 -20.97 25.14
CA GLY A 147 17.65 -22.37 25.12
C GLY A 147 18.31 -22.84 23.80
N SER A 148 18.41 -21.97 22.79
CA SER A 148 19.15 -22.24 21.56
C SER A 148 20.51 -21.58 21.56
N LEU A 149 21.56 -22.28 21.08
CA LEU A 149 22.88 -21.72 20.91
C LEU A 149 22.84 -20.65 19.81
N SER A 150 23.02 -19.39 20.19
CA SER A 150 23.02 -18.23 19.28
C SER A 150 24.43 -17.82 18.87
N GLY A 151 25.45 -18.32 19.58
CA GLY A 151 26.84 -18.00 19.32
C GLY A 151 27.71 -18.45 20.47
N PHE A 152 28.93 -17.97 20.48
CA PHE A 152 29.88 -18.15 21.61
C PHE A 152 30.87 -17.00 21.61
N PHE A 153 31.38 -16.63 22.78
CA PHE A 153 32.47 -15.71 22.84
C PHE A 153 33.67 -16.40 23.52
N GLY A 154 34.88 -15.96 23.18
CA GLY A 154 36.08 -16.62 23.69
C GLY A 154 37.24 -15.65 23.91
N LEU A 155 38.27 -16.22 24.53
CA LEU A 155 39.50 -15.54 24.89
C LEU A 155 40.70 -16.38 24.46
N ASP A 156 41.55 -15.82 23.62
CA ASP A 156 42.80 -16.46 23.24
C ASP A 156 43.95 -16.10 24.19
N ASN A 157 44.72 -17.10 24.56
CA ASN A 157 45.95 -16.98 25.34
C ASN A 157 45.80 -16.13 26.63
N PRO A 158 44.76 -16.35 27.48
CA PRO A 158 44.62 -15.60 28.70
C PRO A 158 45.81 -15.92 29.66
N GLN A 159 46.45 -14.85 30.12
CA GLN A 159 47.64 -15.01 31.00
C GLN A 159 47.31 -15.08 32.48
N ARG A 160 46.12 -14.60 32.86
CA ARG A 160 45.72 -14.65 34.28
C ARG A 160 45.04 -15.98 34.63
N THR A 161 45.38 -16.46 35.83
CA THR A 161 44.79 -17.69 36.37
C THR A 161 43.27 -17.64 36.34
N LEU A 162 42.68 -18.69 35.77
CA LEU A 162 41.26 -18.88 35.70
C LEU A 162 40.79 -19.47 37.06
N THR A 163 39.83 -18.79 37.68
CA THR A 163 39.17 -19.28 38.90
C THR A 163 37.72 -19.58 38.58
N ASP A 164 37.06 -20.44 39.35
CA ASP A 164 35.63 -20.75 39.14
C ASP A 164 34.75 -19.51 39.14
N ASN A 165 35.05 -18.50 39.94
CA ASN A 165 34.31 -17.24 39.96
C ASN A 165 34.45 -16.46 38.65
N LYS A 166 35.62 -16.44 38.02
CA LYS A 166 35.85 -15.83 36.72
C LYS A 166 35.08 -16.56 35.60
N LEU A 167 35.11 -17.91 35.63
CA LEU A 167 34.33 -18.72 34.70
C LEU A 167 32.82 -18.42 34.79
N ARG A 168 32.31 -18.38 36.02
CA ARG A 168 30.90 -18.03 36.28
C ARG A 168 30.56 -16.63 35.79
N LEU A 169 31.47 -15.66 35.97
CA LEU A 169 31.28 -14.31 35.46
C LEU A 169 31.25 -14.27 33.95
N LEU A 170 32.16 -14.97 33.27
CA LEU A 170 32.17 -15.07 31.80
C LEU A 170 30.88 -15.75 31.28
N ALA A 171 30.44 -16.85 31.94
CA ALA A 171 29.18 -17.51 31.60
C ALA A 171 27.96 -16.57 31.75
N PHE A 172 27.95 -15.74 32.80
CA PHE A 172 26.93 -14.74 33.03
C PHE A 172 26.94 -13.66 31.92
N VAL A 173 28.14 -13.18 31.55
CA VAL A 173 28.30 -12.23 30.42
C VAL A 173 27.75 -12.81 29.13
N GLY A 174 28.07 -14.08 28.82
CA GLY A 174 27.58 -14.73 27.58
C GLY A 174 26.06 -14.83 27.54
N GLY A 175 25.42 -15.27 28.62
CA GLY A 175 23.96 -15.36 28.71
C GLY A 175 23.28 -14.00 28.59
N HIS A 176 23.88 -12.97 29.18
CA HIS A 176 23.36 -11.62 29.15
C HIS A 176 23.49 -10.99 27.74
N LEU A 177 24.65 -11.14 27.11
CA LEU A 177 24.94 -10.63 25.77
C LEU A 177 24.00 -11.24 24.73
N GLY A 178 23.77 -12.56 24.77
CA GLY A 178 22.83 -13.23 23.88
C GLY A 178 21.41 -12.69 24.03
N SER A 179 20.96 -12.51 25.26
CA SER A 179 19.62 -11.97 25.52
C SER A 179 19.47 -10.52 25.05
N ALA A 180 20.45 -9.67 25.32
CA ALA A 180 20.40 -8.25 24.96
C ALA A 180 20.39 -8.03 23.43
N ARG A 181 21.27 -8.74 22.72
CA ARG A 181 21.35 -8.65 21.26
C ARG A 181 20.06 -9.11 20.57
N GLU A 182 19.50 -10.22 21.03
CA GLU A 182 18.24 -10.72 20.46
C GLU A 182 17.04 -9.84 20.82
N ASN A 183 17.02 -9.25 22.01
CA ASN A 183 16.00 -8.28 22.35
C ASN A 183 16.03 -7.05 21.43
N LEU A 184 17.22 -6.50 21.15
CA LEU A 184 17.36 -5.39 20.21
C LEU A 184 16.89 -5.78 18.82
N ARG A 185 17.28 -6.96 18.34
CA ARG A 185 16.84 -7.49 17.05
C ARG A 185 15.32 -7.61 16.96
N MET A 186 14.69 -8.14 18.02
CA MET A 186 13.23 -8.24 18.10
C MET A 186 12.56 -6.87 18.08
N LEU A 187 13.10 -5.89 18.79
CA LEU A 187 12.58 -4.52 18.76
C LEU A 187 12.64 -3.92 17.37
N THR A 188 13.78 -4.03 16.67
CA THR A 188 13.93 -3.56 15.29
C THR A 188 12.93 -4.21 14.35
N LEU A 189 12.76 -5.54 14.45
CA LEU A 189 11.79 -6.27 13.63
C LEU A 189 10.34 -5.83 13.90
N LEU A 190 10.01 -5.58 15.18
CA LEU A 190 8.68 -5.08 15.55
C LEU A 190 8.41 -3.68 14.99
N GLU A 191 9.39 -2.78 15.04
CA GLU A 191 9.29 -1.43 14.47
C GLU A 191 9.10 -1.47 12.95
N GLU A 192 9.84 -2.32 12.23
CA GLU A 192 9.67 -2.52 10.79
C GLU A 192 8.28 -3.06 10.45
N LYS A 193 7.79 -4.05 11.19
CA LYS A 193 6.44 -4.62 11.01
C LYS A 193 5.36 -3.60 11.31
N GLN A 194 5.51 -2.81 12.36
CA GLN A 194 4.57 -1.75 12.70
C GLN A 194 4.50 -0.72 11.57
N LYS A 195 5.65 -0.24 11.08
CA LYS A 195 5.72 0.72 9.97
C LYS A 195 5.05 0.17 8.69
N SER A 196 5.32 -1.09 8.35
CA SER A 196 4.68 -1.75 7.21
C SER A 196 3.16 -1.84 7.38
N LEU A 197 2.68 -2.18 8.59
CA LEU A 197 1.25 -2.24 8.89
C LEU A 197 0.57 -0.88 8.80
N GLU A 198 1.21 0.17 9.30
CA GLU A 198 0.71 1.55 9.21
C GLU A 198 0.60 2.02 7.74
N GLN A 199 1.59 1.70 6.90
CA GLN A 199 1.56 2.00 5.47
C GLN A 199 0.41 1.28 4.76
N ASN A 200 0.23 -0.01 5.04
CA ASN A 200 -0.87 -0.79 4.48
C ASN A 200 -2.23 -0.25 4.92
N LEU A 201 -2.38 0.13 6.19
CA LEU A 201 -3.61 0.73 6.71
C LEU A 201 -3.93 2.07 6.05
N GLN A 202 -2.92 2.91 5.81
CA GLN A 202 -3.09 4.17 5.08
C GLN A 202 -3.52 3.94 3.63
N ALA A 203 -2.92 2.96 2.95
CA ALA A 203 -3.29 2.59 1.58
C ALA A 203 -4.76 2.13 1.50
N VAL A 204 -5.19 1.26 2.41
CA VAL A 204 -6.58 0.78 2.48
C VAL A 204 -7.57 1.93 2.79
N LYS A 205 -7.21 2.82 3.72
CA LYS A 205 -8.06 4.01 4.02
C LYS A 205 -8.19 4.93 2.81
N LEU A 206 -7.11 5.16 2.08
CA LEU A 206 -7.15 5.97 0.85
C LEU A 206 -8.03 5.32 -0.21
N GLU A 207 -7.89 4.01 -0.42
CA GLU A 207 -8.73 3.25 -1.35
C GLU A 207 -10.22 3.36 -0.99
N GLN A 208 -10.57 3.20 0.29
CA GLN A 208 -11.94 3.38 0.77
C GLN A 208 -12.46 4.81 0.54
N GLN A 209 -11.62 5.83 0.74
CA GLN A 209 -12.00 7.23 0.48
C GLN A 209 -12.26 7.47 -1.01
N ILE A 210 -11.39 6.95 -1.89
CA ILE A 210 -11.57 7.04 -3.33
C ILE A 210 -12.87 6.35 -3.76
N LEU A 211 -13.14 5.15 -3.26
CA LEU A 211 -14.40 4.44 -3.54
C LEU A 211 -15.61 5.26 -3.06
N LYS A 212 -15.55 5.85 -1.88
CA LYS A 212 -16.62 6.71 -1.36
C LYS A 212 -16.90 7.92 -2.23
N VAL A 213 -15.86 8.56 -2.78
CA VAL A 213 -15.99 9.71 -3.70
C VAL A 213 -16.52 9.27 -5.05
N LEU A 214 -15.99 8.20 -5.63
CA LEU A 214 -16.42 7.67 -6.94
C LEU A 214 -17.87 7.17 -6.93
N CYS A 215 -18.31 6.66 -5.80
CA CYS A 215 -19.68 6.18 -5.62
C CYS A 215 -20.63 7.25 -5.05
N LYS A 216 -20.23 8.55 -5.01
CA LYS A 216 -21.03 9.60 -4.37
C LYS A 216 -22.44 9.71 -4.97
N ASP A 217 -22.53 9.61 -6.29
CA ASP A 217 -23.80 9.76 -7.02
C ASP A 217 -24.59 8.44 -7.15
N SER A 218 -24.06 7.37 -6.55
CA SER A 218 -24.66 6.04 -6.59
C SER A 218 -25.55 5.82 -5.37
N THR A 219 -26.76 5.34 -5.56
CA THR A 219 -27.69 4.97 -4.49
C THR A 219 -27.28 3.65 -3.84
N SER A 220 -26.76 2.70 -4.64
CA SER A 220 -26.18 1.47 -4.13
C SER A 220 -25.10 0.95 -5.08
N VAL A 221 -24.10 0.28 -4.50
CA VAL A 221 -22.96 -0.32 -5.22
C VAL A 221 -22.69 -1.70 -4.63
N TYR A 222 -22.55 -2.68 -5.52
CA TYR A 222 -22.29 -4.07 -5.17
C TYR A 222 -21.05 -4.57 -5.88
N ARG A 223 -20.23 -5.36 -5.20
CA ARG A 223 -19.20 -6.19 -5.81
C ARG A 223 -19.79 -7.57 -6.09
N VAL A 224 -19.73 -8.02 -7.32
CA VAL A 224 -20.34 -9.27 -7.76
C VAL A 224 -19.28 -10.18 -8.37
N ASP A 225 -19.22 -11.42 -7.93
CA ASP A 225 -18.46 -12.48 -8.57
C ASP A 225 -19.40 -13.35 -9.38
N LEU A 226 -19.37 -13.17 -10.69
CA LEU A 226 -20.26 -13.86 -11.64
C LEU A 226 -19.95 -15.34 -11.81
N MET A 227 -18.75 -15.80 -11.43
CA MET A 227 -18.40 -17.23 -11.52
C MET A 227 -18.90 -18.01 -10.31
N ASN A 228 -18.90 -17.37 -9.15
CA ASN A 228 -19.24 -18.00 -7.89
C ASN A 228 -20.65 -17.64 -7.40
N ASP A 229 -21.43 -16.92 -8.20
CA ASP A 229 -22.78 -16.41 -7.85
C ASP A 229 -22.81 -15.71 -6.49
N ARG A 230 -21.88 -14.78 -6.27
CA ARG A 230 -21.75 -14.07 -5.00
C ARG A 230 -21.79 -12.58 -5.22
N ALA A 231 -22.50 -11.89 -4.34
CA ALA A 231 -22.53 -10.43 -4.29
C ALA A 231 -22.33 -9.95 -2.85
N GLU A 232 -21.61 -8.84 -2.72
CA GLU A 232 -21.40 -8.13 -1.46
C GLU A 232 -21.73 -6.64 -1.60
N ILE A 233 -22.16 -6.01 -0.51
CA ILE A 233 -22.52 -4.62 -0.48
C ILE A 233 -21.25 -3.78 -0.31
N VAL A 234 -20.99 -2.87 -1.25
CA VAL A 234 -19.92 -1.86 -1.14
C VAL A 234 -20.47 -0.54 -0.58
N LYS A 235 -21.66 -0.13 -1.04
CA LYS A 235 -22.35 1.08 -0.59
C LYS A 235 -23.86 0.87 -0.69
N ILE A 236 -24.57 1.36 0.34
CA ILE A 236 -26.01 1.58 0.31
C ILE A 236 -26.29 2.93 0.95
N GLU A 237 -27.15 3.72 0.35
CA GLU A 237 -27.60 5.01 0.88
C GLU A 237 -28.72 4.78 1.92
N GLU A 238 -28.53 5.27 3.15
CA GLU A 238 -29.42 5.02 4.30
C GLU A 238 -30.89 5.46 4.10
N HIS A 239 -31.14 6.34 3.12
CA HIS A 239 -32.46 6.91 2.84
C HIS A 239 -33.13 6.31 1.60
N SER A 240 -32.52 5.41 0.89
CA SER A 240 -33.19 4.66 -0.16
C SER A 240 -33.98 3.53 0.50
N ASN A 241 -35.29 3.73 0.67
CA ASN A 241 -36.23 2.75 1.24
C ASN A 241 -36.23 1.37 0.54
N SER A 242 -35.31 1.15 -0.36
CA SER A 242 -35.34 0.02 -1.29
C SER A 242 -34.17 -0.96 -1.14
N ALA A 243 -32.98 -0.52 -0.76
CA ALA A 243 -31.85 -1.43 -0.74
C ALA A 243 -31.79 -2.27 0.54
N GLY A 244 -32.22 -1.72 1.68
CA GLY A 244 -32.29 -2.45 2.96
C GLY A 244 -33.36 -3.53 3.00
N ASP A 245 -34.50 -3.31 2.30
CA ASP A 245 -35.60 -4.25 2.22
C ASP A 245 -35.43 -5.32 1.11
N LEU A 246 -34.43 -5.12 0.24
CA LEU A 246 -34.18 -6.01 -0.92
C LEU A 246 -33.22 -7.14 -0.60
N LEU A 247 -32.44 -7.03 0.47
CA LEU A 247 -31.50 -8.05 0.87
C LEU A 247 -31.97 -8.79 2.11
N PRO A 248 -31.68 -10.08 2.25
CA PRO A 248 -31.92 -10.79 3.50
C PRO A 248 -31.21 -10.06 4.64
N HIS A 249 -31.99 -9.65 5.65
CA HIS A 249 -31.48 -8.88 6.78
C HIS A 249 -30.20 -9.49 7.37
N GLY A 250 -29.09 -8.73 7.37
CA GLY A 250 -27.87 -9.05 8.08
C GLY A 250 -26.85 -9.94 7.34
N GLN A 251 -27.02 -10.24 6.07
CA GLN A 251 -26.01 -10.97 5.30
C GLN A 251 -25.17 -9.98 4.46
N GLU A 252 -23.88 -9.91 4.76
CA GLU A 252 -22.92 -9.15 3.95
C GLU A 252 -22.65 -9.82 2.59
N LEU A 253 -22.88 -11.10 2.48
CA LEU A 253 -22.64 -11.92 1.28
C LEU A 253 -23.92 -12.70 0.91
N PHE A 254 -24.37 -12.60 -0.35
CA PHE A 254 -25.62 -13.22 -0.84
C PHE A 254 -25.47 -13.72 -2.29
N SER A 255 -26.43 -14.53 -2.76
CA SER A 255 -26.50 -14.99 -4.17
C SER A 255 -26.84 -13.81 -5.08
N TYR A 256 -26.05 -13.62 -6.12
CA TYR A 256 -26.28 -12.60 -7.14
C TYR A 256 -27.57 -12.85 -7.92
N ALA A 257 -27.80 -14.09 -8.33
CA ALA A 257 -28.99 -14.47 -9.12
C ALA A 257 -30.27 -14.23 -8.33
N GLU A 258 -30.33 -14.65 -7.07
CA GLU A 258 -31.48 -14.41 -6.19
C GLU A 258 -31.73 -12.90 -5.95
N ALA A 259 -30.67 -12.13 -5.78
CA ALA A 259 -30.78 -10.69 -5.60
C ALA A 259 -31.32 -9.97 -6.83
N VAL A 260 -30.87 -10.34 -8.03
CA VAL A 260 -31.36 -9.78 -9.31
C VAL A 260 -32.85 -10.10 -9.49
N GLU A 261 -33.27 -11.35 -9.24
CA GLU A 261 -34.68 -11.76 -9.35
C GLU A 261 -35.55 -11.01 -8.35
N HIS A 262 -35.09 -10.90 -7.10
CA HIS A 262 -35.80 -10.17 -6.06
C HIS A 262 -35.95 -8.68 -6.38
N TYR A 263 -34.87 -8.03 -6.83
CA TYR A 263 -34.86 -6.62 -7.24
C TYR A 263 -35.81 -6.39 -8.41
N TYR A 264 -35.79 -7.27 -9.41
CA TYR A 264 -36.68 -7.22 -10.55
C TYR A 264 -38.16 -7.21 -10.13
N HIS A 265 -38.58 -8.12 -9.29
CA HIS A 265 -39.98 -8.23 -8.85
C HIS A 265 -40.47 -7.02 -8.07
N LYS A 266 -39.61 -6.39 -7.29
CA LYS A 266 -39.98 -5.25 -6.43
C LYS A 266 -39.83 -3.88 -7.08
N CYS A 267 -38.80 -3.69 -7.91
CA CYS A 267 -38.34 -2.35 -8.28
C CYS A 267 -38.48 -2.03 -9.76
N VAL A 268 -38.56 -2.99 -10.66
CA VAL A 268 -38.54 -2.76 -12.10
C VAL A 268 -39.96 -2.83 -12.68
N LEU A 269 -40.31 -1.85 -13.52
CA LEU A 269 -41.58 -1.90 -14.25
C LEU A 269 -41.65 -3.12 -15.17
N LYS A 270 -42.83 -3.76 -15.24
CA LYS A 270 -43.06 -5.00 -16.02
C LYS A 270 -42.68 -4.86 -17.48
N GLU A 271 -42.83 -3.69 -18.07
CA GLU A 271 -42.50 -3.38 -19.46
C GLU A 271 -40.98 -3.44 -19.74
N SER A 272 -40.16 -3.16 -18.75
CA SER A 272 -38.70 -3.20 -18.83
C SER A 272 -38.09 -4.50 -18.29
N ALA A 273 -38.91 -5.39 -17.78
CA ALA A 273 -38.52 -6.59 -17.04
C ALA A 273 -37.57 -7.51 -17.79
N LEU A 274 -37.95 -7.84 -19.02
CA LEU A 274 -37.21 -8.79 -19.84
C LEU A 274 -35.82 -8.22 -20.21
N ASP A 275 -35.78 -6.95 -20.59
CA ASP A 275 -34.51 -6.28 -20.90
C ASP A 275 -33.60 -6.16 -19.65
N PHE A 276 -34.18 -5.88 -18.48
CA PHE A 276 -33.43 -5.83 -17.22
C PHE A 276 -32.76 -7.17 -16.87
N LEU A 277 -33.52 -8.24 -16.93
CA LEU A 277 -32.99 -9.59 -16.66
C LEU A 277 -31.94 -10.02 -17.69
N GLN A 278 -32.16 -9.74 -18.98
CA GLN A 278 -31.18 -10.02 -20.02
C GLN A 278 -29.91 -9.18 -19.87
N PHE A 279 -30.05 -7.92 -19.45
CA PHE A 279 -28.90 -7.04 -19.21
C PHE A 279 -28.04 -7.55 -18.06
N LEU A 280 -28.64 -7.98 -16.94
CA LEU A 280 -27.96 -8.49 -15.74
C LEU A 280 -27.64 -9.98 -15.80
N ASP A 281 -27.92 -10.65 -16.90
CA ASP A 281 -27.50 -12.03 -17.08
C ASP A 281 -25.98 -12.17 -16.98
N ALA A 282 -25.51 -13.15 -16.20
CA ALA A 282 -24.11 -13.33 -15.91
C ALA A 282 -23.25 -13.58 -17.18
N GLU A 283 -23.78 -14.33 -18.15
CA GLU A 283 -23.06 -14.57 -19.42
C GLU A 283 -22.95 -13.29 -20.25
N ASN A 284 -24.02 -12.49 -20.31
CA ASN A 284 -23.98 -11.19 -20.98
C ASN A 284 -22.97 -10.23 -20.37
N LEU A 285 -22.90 -10.14 -19.05
CA LEU A 285 -21.97 -9.27 -18.35
C LEU A 285 -20.51 -9.70 -18.47
N ARG A 286 -20.23 -11.02 -18.56
CA ARG A 286 -18.86 -11.54 -18.77
C ARG A 286 -18.25 -11.14 -20.11
N THR A 287 -19.06 -10.81 -21.10
CA THR A 287 -18.58 -10.44 -22.44
C THR A 287 -18.20 -8.99 -22.58
N LYS A 288 -18.43 -8.14 -21.58
CA LYS A 288 -18.33 -6.70 -21.66
C LYS A 288 -17.47 -6.13 -20.52
N ASP A 289 -16.67 -5.10 -20.83
CA ASP A 289 -15.84 -4.44 -19.83
C ASP A 289 -16.60 -3.38 -19.05
N ARG A 290 -17.49 -2.67 -19.76
CA ARG A 290 -18.32 -1.62 -19.19
C ARG A 290 -19.61 -1.51 -19.95
N VAL A 291 -20.73 -1.56 -19.25
CA VAL A 291 -22.07 -1.38 -19.81
C VAL A 291 -22.96 -0.59 -18.86
N SER A 292 -23.92 0.14 -19.41
CA SER A 292 -24.97 0.77 -18.62
C SER A 292 -26.31 0.72 -19.35
N ARG A 293 -27.39 0.71 -18.56
CA ARG A 293 -28.76 0.79 -19.03
C ARG A 293 -29.62 1.58 -18.08
N ARG A 294 -30.59 2.33 -18.62
CA ARG A 294 -31.58 3.09 -17.84
C ARG A 294 -32.91 2.34 -17.80
N TYR A 295 -33.52 2.31 -16.64
CA TYR A 295 -34.77 1.64 -16.37
C TYR A 295 -35.73 2.55 -15.62
N GLN A 296 -37.01 2.27 -15.76
CA GLN A 296 -38.04 2.92 -14.97
C GLN A 296 -38.42 2.03 -13.79
N SER A 297 -38.46 2.63 -12.59
CA SER A 297 -38.88 1.93 -11.37
C SER A 297 -40.39 1.83 -11.25
N VAL A 298 -40.83 0.84 -10.49
CA VAL A 298 -42.20 0.81 -9.99
C VAL A 298 -42.42 2.05 -9.09
N PRO A 299 -43.52 2.78 -9.24
CA PRO A 299 -43.79 3.98 -8.42
C PRO A 299 -43.65 3.67 -6.92
N ASN A 300 -42.89 4.50 -6.23
CA ASN A 300 -42.64 4.43 -4.78
C ASN A 300 -41.80 3.23 -4.29
N ALA A 301 -41.20 2.41 -5.19
CA ALA A 301 -40.38 1.31 -4.77
C ALA A 301 -39.01 1.75 -4.25
N ILE A 302 -38.36 2.71 -4.96
CA ILE A 302 -36.99 3.15 -4.67
C ILE A 302 -36.85 4.67 -4.52
N GLY A 303 -37.98 5.40 -4.37
CA GLY A 303 -37.97 6.84 -4.18
C GLY A 303 -37.63 7.66 -5.43
N ASN A 304 -37.27 7.04 -6.54
CA ASN A 304 -36.99 7.66 -7.84
C ASN A 304 -37.77 6.94 -8.95
N ILE A 305 -38.01 7.66 -10.05
CA ILE A 305 -38.78 7.15 -11.21
C ILE A 305 -37.85 6.48 -12.22
N TYR A 306 -36.67 7.05 -12.42
CA TYR A 306 -35.67 6.53 -13.35
C TYR A 306 -34.36 6.22 -12.65
N PHE A 307 -33.79 5.07 -12.95
CA PHE A 307 -32.47 4.69 -12.46
C PHE A 307 -31.60 4.12 -13.58
N GLU A 308 -30.32 4.29 -13.46
CA GLU A 308 -29.32 3.70 -14.34
C GLU A 308 -28.56 2.62 -13.58
N VAL A 309 -28.41 1.46 -14.22
CA VAL A 309 -27.56 0.37 -13.75
C VAL A 309 -26.29 0.36 -14.58
N ARG A 310 -25.15 0.40 -13.94
CA ARG A 310 -23.83 0.31 -14.57
C ARG A 310 -23.10 -0.92 -14.06
N ALA A 311 -22.56 -1.70 -14.98
CA ALA A 311 -21.68 -2.82 -14.66
C ALA A 311 -20.29 -2.56 -15.23
N ASN A 312 -19.28 -2.61 -14.38
CA ASN A 312 -17.88 -2.38 -14.75
C ASN A 312 -17.04 -3.58 -14.30
N ARG A 313 -16.25 -4.15 -15.19
CA ARG A 313 -15.32 -5.23 -14.85
C ARG A 313 -14.21 -4.70 -13.95
N VAL A 314 -13.95 -5.39 -12.83
CA VAL A 314 -12.90 -5.07 -11.86
C VAL A 314 -11.72 -6.01 -12.03
N GLN A 315 -12.00 -7.32 -12.03
CA GLN A 315 -10.95 -8.33 -12.08
C GLN A 315 -11.46 -9.61 -12.75
N GLN A 316 -10.57 -10.30 -13.45
CA GLN A 316 -10.79 -11.62 -14.00
C GLN A 316 -9.61 -12.52 -13.70
N THR A 317 -9.88 -13.68 -13.12
CA THR A 317 -8.92 -14.76 -12.87
C THR A 317 -9.49 -16.07 -13.42
N GLU A 318 -8.76 -17.16 -13.31
CA GLU A 318 -9.28 -18.49 -13.71
C GLU A 318 -10.47 -18.94 -12.85
N THR A 319 -10.58 -18.47 -11.61
CA THR A 319 -11.59 -18.90 -10.63
C THR A 319 -12.59 -17.84 -10.23
N SER A 320 -12.47 -16.60 -10.72
CA SER A 320 -13.31 -15.47 -10.31
C SER A 320 -13.45 -14.47 -11.45
N PHE A 321 -14.67 -13.97 -11.66
CA PHE A 321 -14.96 -12.86 -12.56
C PHE A 321 -15.72 -11.79 -11.80
N GLN A 322 -15.01 -10.73 -11.40
CA GLN A 322 -15.56 -9.69 -10.54
C GLN A 322 -15.96 -8.44 -11.33
N ILE A 323 -17.18 -8.00 -11.06
CA ILE A 323 -17.72 -6.73 -11.57
C ILE A 323 -18.14 -5.83 -10.39
N LEU A 324 -18.14 -4.53 -10.63
CA LEU A 324 -18.81 -3.54 -9.80
C LEU A 324 -20.15 -3.20 -10.44
N LEU A 325 -21.23 -3.49 -9.74
CA LEU A 325 -22.60 -3.17 -10.16
C LEU A 325 -23.07 -1.95 -9.39
N ASP A 326 -23.41 -0.90 -10.09
CA ASP A 326 -23.71 0.42 -9.55
C ASP A 326 -25.09 0.89 -10.02
N PHE A 327 -25.91 1.32 -9.08
CA PHE A 327 -27.26 1.87 -9.28
C PHE A 327 -27.26 3.35 -8.91
N ARG A 328 -27.80 4.20 -9.77
CA ARG A 328 -27.96 5.63 -9.49
C ARG A 328 -29.30 6.16 -9.97
N SER A 329 -29.84 7.16 -9.27
CA SER A 329 -30.98 7.93 -9.78
C SER A 329 -30.56 8.78 -10.98
N VAL A 330 -31.40 8.82 -12.01
CA VAL A 330 -31.22 9.65 -13.20
C VAL A 330 -32.46 10.53 -13.49
N ASP A 331 -33.30 10.72 -12.50
CA ASP A 331 -34.53 11.52 -12.63
C ASP A 331 -34.26 12.95 -13.09
N GLU A 332 -33.23 13.59 -12.54
CA GLU A 332 -32.83 14.95 -12.89
C GLU A 332 -32.34 15.02 -14.33
N ILE A 333 -31.50 14.07 -14.74
CA ILE A 333 -30.99 13.98 -16.12
C ILE A 333 -32.15 13.77 -17.11
N VAL A 334 -33.07 12.86 -16.81
CA VAL A 334 -34.24 12.60 -17.67
C VAL A 334 -35.17 13.81 -17.72
N ARG A 335 -35.34 14.56 -16.62
CA ARG A 335 -36.12 15.80 -16.60
C ARG A 335 -35.46 16.85 -17.50
N GLU A 336 -34.17 17.10 -17.36
CA GLU A 336 -33.45 18.07 -18.19
C GLU A 336 -33.45 17.67 -19.69
N GLU A 337 -33.26 16.39 -20.00
CA GLU A 337 -33.36 15.89 -21.38
C GLU A 337 -34.75 16.16 -21.96
N ARG A 338 -35.84 15.94 -21.22
CA ARG A 338 -37.21 16.20 -21.66
C ARG A 338 -37.51 17.71 -21.85
N GLU A 339 -37.06 18.54 -20.90
CA GLU A 339 -37.20 19.98 -21.01
C GLU A 339 -36.48 20.53 -22.22
N HIS A 340 -35.28 20.05 -22.50
CA HIS A 340 -34.50 20.43 -23.66
C HIS A 340 -35.16 19.95 -24.95
N GLN A 341 -35.67 18.74 -25.01
CA GLN A 341 -36.39 18.20 -26.17
C GLN A 341 -37.66 19.00 -26.45
N HIS A 342 -38.44 19.30 -25.39
CA HIS A 342 -39.66 20.12 -25.53
C HIS A 342 -39.35 21.55 -26.02
N ALA A 343 -38.28 22.17 -25.52
CA ALA A 343 -37.83 23.48 -26.01
C ALA A 343 -37.42 23.43 -27.48
N LEU A 344 -36.75 22.37 -27.89
CA LEU A 344 -36.34 22.16 -29.28
C LEU A 344 -37.55 21.96 -30.22
N GLU A 345 -38.52 21.12 -29.81
CA GLU A 345 -39.75 20.89 -30.53
C GLU A 345 -40.58 22.17 -30.66
N THR A 346 -40.66 22.99 -29.61
CA THR A 346 -41.32 24.28 -29.63
C THR A 346 -40.65 25.25 -30.61
N ALA A 347 -39.32 25.39 -30.54
CA ALA A 347 -38.55 26.22 -31.44
C ALA A 347 -38.67 25.77 -32.90
N LEU A 348 -38.69 24.47 -33.17
CA LEU A 348 -38.90 23.92 -34.51
C LEU A 348 -40.30 24.25 -35.04
N THR A 349 -41.33 24.13 -34.18
CA THR A 349 -42.72 24.44 -34.54
C THR A 349 -42.88 25.92 -34.86
N GLU A 350 -42.32 26.82 -34.03
CA GLU A 350 -42.31 28.26 -34.29
C GLU A 350 -41.57 28.61 -35.57
N SER A 351 -40.41 28.01 -35.83
CA SER A 351 -39.66 28.21 -37.06
C SER A 351 -40.44 27.76 -38.27
N ARG A 352 -41.13 26.62 -38.21
CA ARG A 352 -41.98 26.08 -39.26
C ARG A 352 -43.17 27.00 -39.56
N MET A 353 -43.86 27.48 -38.52
CA MET A 353 -44.96 28.44 -38.66
C MET A 353 -44.48 29.74 -39.31
N SER A 354 -43.35 30.28 -38.86
CA SER A 354 -42.72 31.46 -39.45
C SER A 354 -42.42 31.26 -40.95
N TYR A 355 -41.86 30.10 -41.31
CA TYR A 355 -41.59 29.78 -42.72
C TYR A 355 -42.88 29.66 -43.55
N GLU A 356 -43.93 29.02 -43.01
CA GLU A 356 -45.24 28.90 -43.68
C GLU A 356 -45.89 30.27 -43.93
N VAL A 357 -45.82 31.15 -42.91
CA VAL A 357 -46.29 32.53 -43.02
C VAL A 357 -45.51 33.29 -44.08
N ILE A 358 -44.17 33.25 -44.08
CA ILE A 358 -43.33 33.89 -45.08
C ILE A 358 -43.60 33.31 -46.46
N SER A 359 -43.77 32.02 -46.63
CA SER A 359 -44.09 31.35 -47.89
C SER A 359 -45.47 31.75 -48.43
N ALA A 360 -46.45 31.91 -47.54
CA ALA A 360 -47.79 32.41 -47.95
C ALA A 360 -47.75 33.86 -48.42
N ILE A 361 -47.05 34.73 -47.68
CA ILE A 361 -46.90 36.16 -48.03
C ILE A 361 -46.07 36.30 -49.28
N SER A 362 -45.06 35.53 -49.56
CA SER A 362 -44.20 35.56 -50.74
C SER A 362 -44.97 35.32 -52.05
N LYS A 363 -46.13 34.71 -52.00
CA LYS A 363 -47.04 34.54 -53.14
C LYS A 363 -47.77 35.85 -53.52
N ILE A 364 -47.79 36.79 -52.58
CA ILE A 364 -48.50 38.07 -52.75
C ILE A 364 -47.53 39.22 -53.02
N TYR A 365 -46.35 39.15 -52.43
CA TYR A 365 -45.32 40.17 -52.55
C TYR A 365 -44.12 39.67 -53.33
N TYR A 366 -43.56 40.54 -54.18
CA TYR A 366 -42.39 40.20 -55.01
C TYR A 366 -41.11 40.02 -54.22
N MET A 367 -40.96 40.70 -53.04
CA MET A 367 -39.82 40.66 -52.20
C MET A 367 -40.20 40.85 -50.72
N ILE A 368 -39.59 40.09 -49.78
CA ILE A 368 -39.78 40.26 -48.38
C ILE A 368 -38.38 40.39 -47.74
N TYR A 369 -38.21 41.44 -46.94
CA TYR A 369 -36.97 41.72 -46.22
C TYR A 369 -37.19 41.66 -44.72
N ARG A 370 -36.22 41.14 -43.99
CA ARG A 370 -36.11 41.28 -42.55
C ARG A 370 -35.13 42.41 -42.27
N ILE A 371 -35.49 43.36 -41.46
CA ILE A 371 -34.66 44.52 -41.11
C ILE A 371 -34.43 44.48 -39.59
N ASP A 372 -33.18 44.45 -39.15
CA ASP A 372 -32.82 44.71 -37.75
C ASP A 372 -32.83 46.23 -37.52
N LEU A 373 -33.83 46.71 -36.81
CA LEU A 373 -34.02 48.14 -36.55
C LEU A 373 -32.91 48.76 -35.69
N ARG A 374 -32.19 47.93 -34.91
CA ARG A 374 -31.10 48.41 -34.06
C ARG A 374 -29.80 48.60 -34.85
N THR A 375 -29.51 47.69 -35.76
CA THR A 375 -28.26 47.71 -36.55
C THR A 375 -28.44 48.33 -37.94
N GLY A 376 -29.69 48.46 -38.42
CA GLY A 376 -30.01 48.88 -39.74
C GLY A 376 -29.64 47.88 -40.82
N TYR A 377 -29.33 46.65 -40.41
CA TYR A 377 -28.98 45.57 -41.30
C TYR A 377 -30.24 44.91 -41.88
N TYR A 378 -30.25 44.55 -43.11
CA TYR A 378 -31.37 43.86 -43.75
C TYR A 378 -30.88 42.58 -44.43
N GLU A 379 -31.76 41.62 -44.55
CA GLU A 379 -31.63 40.43 -45.37
C GLU A 379 -32.90 40.11 -46.10
N GLU A 380 -32.74 39.63 -47.32
CA GLU A 380 -33.85 39.16 -48.13
C GLU A 380 -34.31 37.81 -47.63
N VAL A 381 -35.60 37.70 -47.29
CA VAL A 381 -36.19 36.48 -46.74
C VAL A 381 -36.88 35.67 -47.83
N ALA A 382 -37.51 36.34 -48.81
CA ALA A 382 -38.11 35.71 -49.96
C ALA A 382 -38.20 36.69 -51.14
N SER A 383 -38.03 36.19 -52.37
CA SER A 383 -38.22 36.93 -53.60
C SER A 383 -38.75 36.07 -54.77
N GLU A 384 -39.41 36.67 -55.72
CA GLU A 384 -39.83 35.94 -56.90
C GLU A 384 -38.64 35.70 -57.83
N ARG A 385 -38.49 34.48 -58.37
CA ARG A 385 -37.32 34.01 -59.13
C ARG A 385 -36.84 34.93 -60.29
N GLN A 386 -37.70 35.74 -60.80
CA GLN A 386 -37.32 36.64 -61.89
C GLN A 386 -36.60 37.91 -61.44
N MET A 387 -36.76 38.33 -60.18
CA MET A 387 -36.10 39.53 -59.61
C MET A 387 -34.76 39.25 -58.98
N HIS A 388 -34.42 38.01 -58.74
CA HIS A 388 -33.17 37.57 -58.12
C HIS A 388 -31.88 38.04 -58.84
N ARG A 389 -32.00 38.50 -60.04
CA ARG A 389 -30.84 38.94 -60.82
C ARG A 389 -30.48 40.43 -60.65
N LEU A 390 -31.27 41.19 -59.90
CA LEU A 390 -31.12 42.66 -59.84
C LEU A 390 -30.70 43.21 -58.47
N THR A 391 -30.81 42.47 -57.44
CA THR A 391 -30.52 42.95 -56.06
C THR A 391 -29.55 42.05 -55.33
N GLY A 392 -28.47 42.59 -54.92
CA GLY A 392 -27.53 41.91 -54.05
C GLY A 392 -28.11 41.82 -52.61
N HIS A 393 -28.38 40.80 -52.20
CA HIS A 393 -29.13 40.08 -51.19
C HIS A 393 -29.08 40.49 -49.70
N SER A 394 -28.12 41.28 -49.26
CA SER A 394 -28.01 41.78 -47.89
C SER A 394 -27.16 43.05 -47.79
N GLY A 395 -27.43 43.90 -46.83
CA GLY A 395 -26.65 45.11 -46.60
C GLY A 395 -27.24 46.06 -45.55
N ARG A 396 -26.77 47.33 -45.56
CA ARG A 396 -27.38 48.35 -44.70
C ARG A 396 -28.59 48.97 -45.39
N ALA A 397 -29.73 48.99 -44.70
CA ALA A 397 -31.01 49.41 -45.18
C ALA A 397 -30.99 50.80 -45.82
N SER A 398 -30.17 51.73 -45.31
CA SER A 398 -30.04 53.09 -45.87
C SER A 398 -29.47 53.17 -47.31
N VAL A 399 -28.55 52.28 -47.65
CA VAL A 399 -27.91 52.24 -48.95
C VAL A 399 -28.85 51.60 -50.00
N HIS A 400 -29.45 50.49 -49.61
CA HIS A 400 -30.34 49.75 -50.50
C HIS A 400 -31.64 50.53 -50.81
N MET A 401 -32.26 51.16 -49.82
CA MET A 401 -33.47 51.98 -49.99
C MET A 401 -33.21 53.18 -50.91
N SER A 402 -32.02 53.77 -50.90
CA SER A 402 -31.65 54.85 -51.78
C SER A 402 -31.51 54.42 -53.26
N GLU A 403 -31.08 53.21 -53.49
CA GLU A 403 -30.99 52.62 -54.84
C GLU A 403 -32.35 52.17 -55.38
N MET A 404 -33.19 51.61 -54.48
CA MET A 404 -34.55 51.21 -54.86
C MET A 404 -35.49 52.40 -55.17
N SER A 405 -35.31 53.57 -54.55
CA SER A 405 -36.13 54.77 -54.81
C SER A 405 -35.97 55.35 -56.17
N LYS A 406 -34.94 54.97 -56.91
CA LYS A 406 -34.70 55.36 -58.28
C LYS A 406 -35.48 54.55 -59.33
N GLN A 407 -36.05 53.45 -58.94
CA GLN A 407 -36.88 52.60 -59.78
C GLN A 407 -38.26 52.46 -59.12
N SER A 408 -39.22 53.24 -59.54
CA SER A 408 -40.64 53.30 -59.13
C SER A 408 -41.17 52.03 -58.48
N ILE A 409 -41.07 51.94 -57.17
CA ILE A 409 -41.73 50.91 -56.40
C ILE A 409 -42.74 51.58 -55.49
N VAL A 410 -43.99 51.24 -55.70
CA VAL A 410 -45.07 51.56 -54.76
C VAL A 410 -44.80 50.70 -53.48
N ALA A 411 -44.24 51.31 -52.48
CA ALA A 411 -43.96 50.65 -51.23
C ALA A 411 -45.21 50.65 -50.37
N GLY A 412 -45.73 49.47 -50.12
CA GLY A 412 -46.49 49.20 -48.90
C GLY A 412 -45.56 48.87 -47.79
N VAL A 413 -44.98 49.85 -47.10
CA VAL A 413 -44.29 49.61 -45.85
C VAL A 413 -45.32 49.64 -44.73
N SER A 414 -45.83 48.53 -44.37
CA SER A 414 -46.53 48.32 -43.05
C SER A 414 -45.48 48.07 -42.00
N ALA A 415 -45.24 49.07 -41.19
CA ALA A 415 -44.47 48.87 -39.95
C ALA A 415 -45.30 47.98 -39.02
N LEU A 416 -44.86 46.77 -38.80
CA LEU A 416 -45.28 45.95 -37.65
C LEU A 416 -44.34 46.26 -36.51
N CYS A 417 -44.90 46.99 -35.55
CA CYS A 417 -44.29 47.11 -34.19
C CYS A 417 -44.27 45.78 -33.48
#